data_e4f3aa27fd9868bf90e56eedf56383b1
#
_entry.id   e4f3aa27fd9868bf90e56eedf56383b1
#
_cell.length_a   1.000
_cell.length_b   1.000
_cell.length_c   1.000
_cell.angle_alpha   90.00
_cell.angle_beta   90.00
_cell.angle_gamma   90.00
#
_symmetry.space_group_name_H-M   'P 1'
#
loop_
_entity.id
_entity.type
_entity.pdbx_description
1 polymer ?
#
loop_
_entity_poly.entity_id
_entity_poly.type
_entity_poly.pdbx_seq_one_letter_code
_entity_poly.pdbx_strand_id
1 'polypeptide(L)' 'MLATVYLDGKKLKRIRTLKGKTQRALSTESSVSTSTIWLLETREKNERFHPPTLTKLARALEVEPTDLVGGE' A
#
# COMPACT_ATOMS: atom_id res chain seq x y z
N MET A 1 20.35 10.47 13.24
CA MET A 1 19.58 10.68 12.00
C MET A 1 18.36 9.80 11.97
N LEU A 2 17.25 10.36 11.55
CA LEU A 2 16.00 9.60 11.49
C LEU A 2 15.91 8.88 10.15
N ALA A 3 15.45 7.63 10.21
CA ALA A 3 15.18 6.87 8.99
C ALA A 3 13.96 7.45 8.29
N THR A 4 14.00 7.46 6.98
CA THR A 4 12.85 7.85 6.18
C THR A 4 12.09 6.59 5.81
N VAL A 5 10.83 6.56 6.19
CA VAL A 5 9.95 5.43 5.90
C VAL A 5 8.88 5.91 4.93
N TYR A 6 8.61 5.12 3.91
CA TYR A 6 7.60 5.45 2.92
C TYR A 6 6.77 4.22 2.58
N LEU A 7 5.56 4.45 2.10
CA LEU A 7 4.74 3.37 1.57
C LEU A 7 5.27 3.04 0.20
N ASP A 8 5.72 1.80 0.01
CA ASP A 8 6.36 1.37 -1.23
C ASP A 8 5.31 0.91 -2.23
N GLY A 9 5.12 1.72 -3.27
CA GLY A 9 4.12 1.44 -4.29
C GLY A 9 4.38 0.16 -5.06
N LYS A 10 5.66 -0.19 -5.26
CA LYS A 10 6.01 -1.41 -5.96
C LYS A 10 5.65 -2.64 -5.14
N LYS A 11 5.95 -2.59 -3.84
CA LYS A 11 5.58 -3.69 -2.94
C LYS A 11 4.07 -3.84 -2.88
N LEU A 12 3.35 -2.73 -2.79
CA LEU A 12 1.89 -2.76 -2.75
C LEU A 12 1.33 -3.44 -4.00
N LYS A 13 1.77 -3.01 -5.17
CA LYS A 13 1.31 -3.59 -6.42
C LYS A 13 1.67 -5.07 -6.53
N ARG A 14 2.89 -5.40 -6.15
CA ARG A 14 3.38 -6.77 -6.23
C ARG A 14 2.56 -7.69 -5.33
N ILE A 15 2.37 -7.29 -4.08
CA ILE A 15 1.62 -8.12 -3.12
C ILE A 15 0.17 -8.25 -3.56
N ARG A 16 -0.44 -7.13 -4.00
CA ARG A 16 -1.81 -7.16 -4.50
C ARG A 16 -1.95 -8.15 -5.65
N THR A 17 -1.04 -8.07 -6.61
CA THR A 17 -1.06 -8.94 -7.78
C THR A 17 -0.86 -10.41 -7.39
N LEU A 18 0.07 -10.67 -6.47
CA LEU A 18 0.32 -12.03 -6.01
C LEU A 18 -0.89 -12.61 -5.28
N LYS A 19 -1.67 -11.76 -4.63
CA LYS A 19 -2.90 -12.19 -3.97
C LYS A 19 -4.08 -12.31 -4.94
N GLY A 20 -3.86 -12.03 -6.23
CA GLY A 20 -4.89 -12.15 -7.25
C GLY A 20 -5.96 -11.08 -7.18
N LYS A 21 -5.65 -9.92 -6.61
CA LYS A 21 -6.63 -8.86 -6.43
C LYS A 21 -6.41 -7.74 -7.44
N THR A 22 -7.54 -7.25 -8.01
CA THR A 22 -7.51 -6.04 -8.82
C THR A 22 -7.46 -4.84 -7.88
N GLN A 23 -7.15 -3.67 -8.45
CA GLN A 23 -7.22 -2.44 -7.65
C GLN A 23 -8.62 -2.23 -7.11
N ARG A 24 -9.63 -2.55 -7.91
CA ARG A 24 -11.02 -2.39 -7.51
C ARG A 24 -11.38 -3.33 -6.36
N ALA A 25 -10.94 -4.58 -6.44
CA ALA A 25 -11.18 -5.54 -5.37
C ALA A 25 -10.53 -5.09 -4.07
N LEU A 26 -9.29 -4.64 -4.16
CA LEU A 26 -8.58 -4.14 -2.98
C LEU A 26 -9.28 -2.91 -2.42
N SER A 27 -9.76 -2.02 -3.28
CA SER A 27 -10.50 -0.83 -2.86
C SER A 27 -11.73 -1.22 -2.05
N THR A 28 -12.50 -2.18 -2.56
CA THR A 28 -13.71 -2.64 -1.89
C THR A 28 -13.39 -3.23 -0.52
N GLU A 29 -12.35 -4.05 -0.45
CA GLU A 29 -12.00 -4.76 0.78
C GLU A 29 -11.34 -3.86 1.81
N SER A 30 -10.58 -2.87 1.36
CA SER A 30 -9.82 -2.01 2.27
C SER A 30 -10.55 -0.72 2.63
N SER A 31 -11.59 -0.37 1.89
CA SER A 31 -12.28 0.92 2.01
C SER A 31 -11.37 2.09 1.65
N VAL A 32 -10.34 1.83 0.85
CA VAL A 32 -9.46 2.85 0.30
C VAL A 32 -9.85 3.04 -1.16
N SER A 33 -10.02 4.28 -1.60
CA SER A 33 -10.49 4.54 -2.96
C SER A 33 -9.53 3.98 -4.01
N THR A 34 -10.09 3.57 -5.15
CA THR A 34 -9.30 3.07 -6.28
C THR A 34 -8.29 4.13 -6.74
N SER A 35 -8.70 5.39 -6.73
CA SER A 35 -7.82 6.49 -7.12
C SER A 35 -6.60 6.58 -6.20
N THR A 36 -6.82 6.41 -4.90
CA THR A 36 -5.73 6.44 -3.94
C THR A 36 -4.78 5.26 -4.16
N ILE A 37 -5.34 4.07 -4.37
CA ILE A 37 -4.52 2.87 -4.63
C ILE A 37 -3.69 3.06 -5.89
N TRP A 38 -4.30 3.58 -6.94
CA TRP A 38 -3.61 3.83 -8.19
C TRP A 38 -2.45 4.80 -8.00
N LEU A 39 -2.68 5.90 -7.27
CA LEU A 39 -1.65 6.87 -7.01
C LEU A 39 -0.50 6.26 -6.22
N LEU A 40 -0.82 5.47 -5.19
CA LEU A 40 0.19 4.84 -4.37
C LEU A 40 1.03 3.86 -5.18
N GLU A 41 0.40 3.09 -6.07
CA GLU A 41 1.12 2.12 -6.89
C GLU A 41 1.93 2.79 -7.98
N THR A 42 1.49 3.93 -8.47
CA THR A 42 2.20 4.68 -9.51
C THR A 42 3.49 5.28 -8.96
N ARG A 43 3.47 5.70 -7.70
CA ARG A 43 4.65 6.27 -7.04
C ARG A 43 5.38 5.18 -6.29
N GLU A 44 6.69 5.07 -6.53
CA GLU A 44 7.46 4.05 -5.84
C GLU A 44 7.67 4.40 -4.37
N LYS A 45 7.88 5.69 -4.08
CA LYS A 45 8.16 6.14 -2.72
C LYS A 45 7.12 7.15 -2.30
N ASN A 46 6.13 6.69 -1.55
CA ASN A 46 5.08 7.56 -1.03
C ASN A 46 5.47 7.99 0.38
N GLU A 47 6.24 9.08 0.45
CA GLU A 47 6.79 9.56 1.73
C GLU A 47 5.73 10.16 2.63
N ARG A 48 4.70 10.73 2.04
CA ARG A 48 3.62 11.35 2.80
C ARG A 48 2.35 10.51 2.72
N PHE A 49 2.46 9.29 3.19
CA PHE A 49 1.30 8.42 3.22
C PHE A 49 0.52 8.62 4.52
N HIS A 50 -0.75 8.29 4.47
CA HIS A 50 -1.64 8.38 5.62
C HIS A 50 -1.59 7.04 6.38
N PRO A 51 -1.14 7.01 7.64
CA PRO A 51 -1.00 5.74 8.36
C PRO A 51 -2.25 4.86 8.38
N PRO A 52 -3.47 5.39 8.59
CA PRO A 52 -4.66 4.55 8.50
C PRO A 52 -4.83 3.88 7.15
N THR A 53 -4.43 4.55 6.06
CA THR A 53 -4.48 3.95 4.73
C THR A 53 -3.58 2.73 4.64
N LEU A 54 -2.37 2.84 5.17
CA LEU A 54 -1.42 1.73 5.20
C LEU A 54 -2.02 0.54 5.96
N THR A 55 -2.58 0.81 7.13
CA THR A 55 -3.17 -0.25 7.95
C THR A 55 -4.33 -0.93 7.25
N LYS A 56 -5.20 -0.16 6.60
CA LYS A 56 -6.35 -0.71 5.88
C LYS A 56 -5.91 -1.59 4.73
N LEU A 57 -4.90 -1.15 3.98
CA LEU A 57 -4.39 -1.93 2.85
C LEU A 57 -3.73 -3.21 3.31
N ALA A 58 -2.90 -3.13 4.36
CA ALA A 58 -2.23 -4.30 4.89
C ALA A 58 -3.23 -5.34 5.39
N ARG A 59 -4.27 -4.88 6.08
CA ARG A 59 -5.31 -5.77 6.59
C ARG A 59 -6.05 -6.46 5.45
N ALA A 60 -6.42 -5.70 4.42
CA ALA A 60 -7.13 -6.27 3.28
C ALA A 60 -6.27 -7.28 2.52
N LEU A 61 -4.97 -7.06 2.48
CA LEU A 61 -4.04 -7.97 1.83
C LEU A 61 -3.55 -9.09 2.75
N GLU A 62 -3.95 -9.06 4.02
CA GLU A 62 -3.58 -10.05 5.01
C GLU A 62 -2.05 -10.14 5.18
N VAL A 63 -1.43 -8.98 5.24
CA VAL A 63 0.02 -8.88 5.48
C VAL A 63 0.26 -7.86 6.58
N GLU A 64 1.50 -7.82 7.07
CA GLU A 64 1.88 -6.82 8.04
C GLU A 64 2.08 -5.47 7.37
N PRO A 65 1.78 -4.36 8.06
CA PRO A 65 2.05 -3.05 7.47
C PRO A 65 3.49 -2.88 7.03
N THR A 66 4.43 -3.50 7.75
CA THR A 66 5.85 -3.43 7.39
C THR A 66 6.14 -4.07 6.05
N ASP A 67 5.27 -4.98 5.58
CA ASP A 67 5.45 -5.60 4.27
C ASP A 67 5.19 -4.63 3.12
N LEU A 68 4.56 -3.49 3.42
CA LEU A 68 4.22 -2.50 2.40
C LEU A 68 5.10 -1.26 2.45
N VAL A 69 6.05 -1.20 3.37
CA VAL A 69 6.88 -0.02 3.50
C VAL A 69 8.30 -0.30 3.08
N GLY A 70 8.98 0.77 2.69
CA GLY A 70 10.40 0.76 2.41
C GLY A 70 11.07 1.89 3.16
N GLY A 71 12.39 1.97 3.04
CA GLY A 71 13.15 3.02 3.69
C GLY A 71 14.27 2.43 4.52
N GLU A 72 14.96 3.33 5.23
CA GLU A 72 16.11 2.92 6.00
C GLU A 72 16.05 3.41 7.42
#